data_84eeb79ac8a5019aa13f74031b37bdb8
#
_entry.id   84eeb79ac8a5019aa13f74031b37bdb8
#
_cell.length_a   1.000
_cell.length_b   1.000
_cell.length_c   1.000
_cell.angle_alpha   90.00
_cell.angle_beta   90.00
_cell.angle_gamma   90.00
#
_symmetry.space_group_name_H-M   'P 1'
#
loop_
_entity.id
_entity.type
_entity.pdbx_description
1 polymer ?
#
loop_
_entity_poly.entity_id
_entity_poly.type
_entity_poly.pdbx_seq_one_letter_code
_entity_poly.pdbx_strand_id
1 'polypeptide(L)'
;LVALHGAEVVAVSALGLDAGRTTRGHRFEARMDPVVLQDADHYAQQLERQGGVMAGFAHRHAEIARQLQHVAAGQGLTPIDDEALLDEVTALVENPNVLLCRFEPEFLAVPQECLILTMKANQKYFPLLDAAGKLTNKFLVVANINPADPSAVIGGNERVVRPRLADAKFFFDQDRKKSLESRVAGLAKVVYHNNLGTQGERM
;
A
#
# COMPACT_ATOMS: atom_id res chain seq x y z
N LEU A 1 16.94 -21.60 5.51
CA LEU A 1 16.62 -22.22 4.24
C LEU A 1 15.65 -23.38 4.48
N VAL A 2 14.61 -23.49 3.65
CA VAL A 2 13.68 -24.64 3.65
C VAL A 2 13.76 -25.29 2.26
N ALA A 3 13.91 -26.62 2.22
CA ALA A 3 13.79 -27.41 1.00
C ALA A 3 13.14 -28.75 1.36
N LEU A 4 11.93 -28.98 0.87
CA LEU A 4 11.14 -30.18 1.12
C LEU A 4 10.66 -30.79 -0.21
N HIS A 5 10.67 -32.09 -0.26
CA HIS A 5 9.98 -32.88 -1.28
C HIS A 5 9.05 -33.89 -0.57
N GLY A 6 7.73 -33.62 -0.65
CA GLY A 6 6.80 -34.29 0.25
C GLY A 6 7.16 -34.00 1.70
N ALA A 7 7.35 -35.06 2.49
CA ALA A 7 7.73 -34.94 3.91
C ALA A 7 9.25 -34.98 4.15
N GLU A 8 10.07 -35.17 3.11
CA GLU A 8 11.51 -35.33 3.24
C GLU A 8 12.27 -34.01 3.05
N VAL A 9 13.30 -33.78 3.88
CA VAL A 9 14.21 -32.64 3.70
C VAL A 9 15.20 -32.97 2.59
N VAL A 10 15.23 -32.13 1.57
CA VAL A 10 16.23 -32.24 0.49
C VAL A 10 17.54 -31.61 0.98
N ALA A 11 18.63 -32.34 0.91
CA ALA A 11 19.95 -31.87 1.32
C ALA A 11 20.49 -30.86 0.31
N VAL A 12 20.23 -29.57 0.58
CA VAL A 12 20.69 -28.42 -0.22
C VAL A 12 21.37 -27.43 0.70
N SER A 13 22.53 -26.92 0.30
CA SER A 13 23.23 -25.83 0.97
C SER A 13 23.35 -24.65 0.02
N ALA A 14 22.96 -23.44 0.48
CA ALA A 14 23.04 -22.21 -0.28
C ALA A 14 23.37 -21.04 0.66
N LEU A 15 24.28 -20.16 0.23
CA LEU A 15 24.68 -18.96 0.98
C LEU A 15 25.12 -19.25 2.43
N GLY A 16 25.76 -20.41 2.66
CA GLY A 16 26.22 -20.82 3.99
C GLY A 16 25.12 -21.36 4.91
N LEU A 17 23.94 -21.64 4.38
CA LEU A 17 22.80 -22.21 5.11
C LEU A 17 22.47 -23.60 4.60
N ASP A 18 22.27 -24.55 5.50
CA ASP A 18 21.76 -25.87 5.18
C ASP A 18 20.23 -25.88 5.20
N ALA A 19 19.65 -26.66 4.30
CA ALA A 19 18.20 -26.82 4.23
C ALA A 19 17.66 -27.62 5.41
N GLY A 20 16.50 -27.20 5.89
CA GLY A 20 15.75 -27.87 6.94
C GLY A 20 14.25 -27.78 6.66
N ARG A 21 13.46 -28.00 7.70
CA ARG A 21 12.00 -27.89 7.66
C ARG A 21 11.44 -26.79 8.56
N THR A 22 12.31 -25.93 9.10
CA THR A 22 11.91 -24.90 10.06
C THR A 22 11.93 -23.54 9.41
N THR A 23 10.87 -22.77 9.61
CA THR A 23 10.75 -21.38 9.15
C THR A 23 10.17 -20.49 10.25
N ARG A 24 10.20 -19.18 10.00
CA ARG A 24 9.56 -18.20 10.88
C ARG A 24 8.16 -17.87 10.36
N GLY A 25 7.26 -17.58 11.30
CA GLY A 25 5.97 -16.99 11.00
C GLY A 25 6.01 -15.46 10.96
N HIS A 26 4.84 -14.86 10.91
CA HIS A 26 4.64 -13.41 11.02
C HIS A 26 5.17 -12.90 12.37
N ARG A 27 5.92 -11.80 12.33
CA ARG A 27 6.67 -11.30 13.49
C ARG A 27 5.80 -11.04 14.73
N PHE A 28 4.54 -10.63 14.53
CA PHE A 28 3.64 -10.24 15.62
C PHE A 28 2.40 -11.12 15.75
N GLU A 29 2.02 -11.86 14.69
CA GLU A 29 0.77 -12.61 14.62
C GLU A 29 0.99 -14.14 14.64
N ALA A 30 2.23 -14.60 14.63
CA ALA A 30 2.53 -16.02 14.69
C ALA A 30 2.07 -16.61 16.00
N ARG A 31 1.32 -17.72 15.93
CA ARG A 31 0.92 -18.52 17.10
C ARG A 31 2.03 -19.46 17.54
N MET A 32 2.88 -19.84 16.58
CA MET A 32 4.06 -20.66 16.80
C MET A 32 5.24 -20.05 16.01
N ASP A 33 6.36 -19.84 16.71
CA ASP A 33 7.62 -19.38 16.11
C ASP A 33 8.79 -20.05 16.84
N PRO A 34 9.58 -20.91 16.18
CA PRO A 34 9.53 -21.25 14.77
C PRO A 34 8.39 -22.20 14.38
N VAL A 35 7.98 -22.15 13.13
CA VAL A 35 7.05 -23.12 12.49
C VAL A 35 7.86 -24.30 11.96
N VAL A 36 7.53 -25.50 12.39
CA VAL A 36 8.14 -26.75 11.91
C VAL A 36 7.22 -27.37 10.86
N LEU A 37 7.59 -27.30 9.59
CA LEU A 37 6.79 -27.78 8.47
C LEU A 37 6.74 -29.31 8.44
N GLN A 38 5.55 -29.87 8.24
CA GLN A 38 5.35 -31.32 8.17
C GLN A 38 5.79 -31.86 6.79
N ASP A 39 5.34 -31.19 5.75
CA ASP A 39 5.62 -31.52 4.36
C ASP A 39 5.45 -30.30 3.44
N ALA A 40 5.79 -30.47 2.16
CA ALA A 40 5.69 -29.41 1.15
C ALA A 40 4.24 -29.09 0.78
N ASP A 41 3.34 -30.08 0.78
CA ASP A 41 1.96 -29.92 0.32
C ASP A 41 1.12 -29.10 1.28
N HIS A 42 1.40 -29.19 2.58
CA HIS A 42 0.71 -28.42 3.63
C HIS A 42 1.41 -27.11 4.01
N TYR A 43 2.48 -26.73 3.31
CA TYR A 43 3.28 -25.54 3.62
C TYR A 43 2.43 -24.27 3.80
N ALA A 44 1.62 -23.90 2.80
CA ALA A 44 0.83 -22.69 2.84
C ALA A 44 -0.20 -22.71 3.99
N GLN A 45 -0.88 -23.85 4.18
CA GLN A 45 -1.88 -24.01 5.23
C GLN A 45 -1.26 -23.96 6.64
N GLN A 46 -0.08 -24.57 6.81
CA GLN A 46 0.64 -24.53 8.08
C GLN A 46 1.12 -23.11 8.42
N LEU A 47 1.68 -22.38 7.44
CA LEU A 47 2.09 -21.00 7.64
C LEU A 47 0.91 -20.09 8.00
N GLU A 48 -0.22 -20.26 7.35
CA GLU A 48 -1.41 -19.46 7.67
C GLU A 48 -1.92 -19.75 9.08
N ARG A 49 -2.08 -21.03 9.45
CA ARG A 49 -2.65 -21.42 10.76
C ARG A 49 -1.72 -21.21 11.94
N GLN A 50 -0.43 -21.51 11.78
CA GLN A 50 0.56 -21.48 12.86
C GLN A 50 1.41 -20.22 12.81
N GLY A 51 1.81 -19.83 11.61
CA GLY A 51 2.72 -18.71 11.37
C GLY A 51 2.04 -17.37 11.19
N GLY A 52 0.71 -17.32 10.98
CA GLY A 52 0.02 -16.06 10.70
C GLY A 52 0.45 -15.43 9.37
N VAL A 53 0.85 -16.24 8.38
CA VAL A 53 1.32 -15.79 7.07
C VAL A 53 0.49 -16.42 5.96
N MET A 54 -0.16 -15.61 5.16
CA MET A 54 -0.85 -16.00 3.94
C MET A 54 0.17 -16.08 2.80
N ALA A 55 0.79 -17.24 2.63
CA ALA A 55 1.96 -17.41 1.75
C ALA A 55 1.65 -17.24 0.25
N GLY A 56 0.46 -17.69 -0.20
CA GLY A 56 0.07 -17.64 -1.61
C GLY A 56 -0.26 -16.21 -2.06
N PHE A 57 0.46 -15.67 -3.07
CA PHE A 57 0.22 -14.32 -3.57
C PHE A 57 -1.22 -14.14 -4.08
N ALA A 58 -1.69 -15.02 -4.96
CA ALA A 58 -3.04 -14.94 -5.52
C ALA A 58 -4.14 -15.03 -4.43
N HIS A 59 -3.95 -15.89 -3.42
CA HIS A 59 -4.87 -16.00 -2.30
C HIS A 59 -4.89 -14.71 -1.47
N ARG A 60 -3.73 -14.16 -1.15
CA ARG A 60 -3.60 -12.91 -0.40
C ARG A 60 -4.16 -11.71 -1.16
N HIS A 61 -3.92 -11.63 -2.47
CA HIS A 61 -4.48 -10.63 -3.36
C HIS A 61 -6.02 -10.66 -3.35
N ALA A 62 -6.61 -11.84 -3.55
CA ALA A 62 -8.06 -12.02 -3.51
C ALA A 62 -8.65 -11.65 -2.15
N GLU A 63 -7.97 -11.98 -1.06
CA GLU A 63 -8.42 -11.63 0.29
C GLU A 63 -8.35 -10.12 0.56
N ILE A 64 -7.29 -9.43 0.11
CA ILE A 64 -7.21 -7.96 0.20
C ILE A 64 -8.33 -7.32 -0.61
N ALA A 65 -8.54 -7.73 -1.84
CA ALA A 65 -9.62 -7.22 -2.68
C ALA A 65 -11.01 -7.41 -2.03
N ARG A 66 -11.26 -8.59 -1.48
CA ARG A 66 -12.50 -8.91 -0.75
C ARG A 66 -12.69 -7.99 0.47
N GLN A 67 -11.64 -7.78 1.26
CA GLN A 67 -11.69 -6.90 2.45
C GLN A 67 -11.92 -5.44 2.05
N LEU A 68 -11.23 -4.93 1.02
CA LEU A 68 -11.42 -3.57 0.51
C LEU A 68 -12.88 -3.33 0.12
N GLN A 69 -13.46 -4.24 -0.66
CA GLN A 69 -14.87 -4.15 -1.06
C GLN A 69 -15.82 -4.23 0.13
N HIS A 70 -15.58 -5.15 1.06
CA HIS A 70 -16.43 -5.34 2.24
C HIS A 70 -16.45 -4.09 3.13
N VAL A 71 -15.29 -3.54 3.45
CA VAL A 71 -15.19 -2.34 4.31
C VAL A 71 -15.78 -1.12 3.63
N ALA A 72 -15.53 -0.93 2.33
CA ALA A 72 -16.09 0.17 1.55
C ALA A 72 -17.63 0.08 1.44
N ALA A 73 -18.16 -1.10 1.16
CA ALA A 73 -19.61 -1.35 1.08
C ALA A 73 -20.31 -1.05 2.42
N GLY A 74 -19.68 -1.35 3.55
CA GLY A 74 -20.19 -0.98 4.88
C GLY A 74 -20.30 0.53 5.10
N GLN A 75 -19.66 1.34 4.25
CA GLN A 75 -19.74 2.81 4.25
C GLN A 75 -20.64 3.34 3.12
N GLY A 76 -21.20 2.49 2.27
CA GLY A 76 -21.93 2.89 1.05
C GLY A 76 -21.01 3.54 0.01
N LEU A 77 -19.74 3.17 -0.01
CA LEU A 77 -18.68 3.74 -0.85
C LEU A 77 -18.00 2.65 -1.68
N THR A 78 -17.19 3.08 -2.65
CA THR A 78 -16.40 2.20 -3.52
C THR A 78 -14.93 2.57 -3.44
N PRO A 79 -13.99 1.62 -3.25
CA PRO A 79 -12.57 1.93 -3.36
C PRO A 79 -12.21 2.26 -4.81
N ILE A 80 -11.15 3.05 -5.00
CA ILE A 80 -10.61 3.25 -6.36
C ILE A 80 -10.23 1.90 -6.97
N ASP A 81 -10.43 1.78 -8.27
CA ASP A 81 -10.02 0.62 -9.06
C ASP A 81 -8.57 0.83 -9.52
N ASP A 82 -7.63 0.09 -8.94
CA ASP A 82 -6.20 0.17 -9.23
C ASP A 82 -5.52 -1.17 -8.94
N GLU A 83 -5.44 -1.99 -9.99
CA GLU A 83 -4.84 -3.33 -9.91
C GLU A 83 -3.34 -3.26 -9.58
N ALA A 84 -2.62 -2.28 -10.12
CA ALA A 84 -1.20 -2.13 -9.86
C ALA A 84 -0.91 -1.78 -8.37
N LEU A 85 -1.76 -0.94 -7.78
CA LEU A 85 -1.69 -0.64 -6.35
C LEU A 85 -2.02 -1.88 -5.51
N LEU A 86 -3.02 -2.66 -5.92
CA LEU A 86 -3.41 -3.88 -5.22
C LEU A 86 -2.30 -4.93 -5.27
N ASP A 87 -1.65 -5.11 -6.42
CA ASP A 87 -0.49 -5.99 -6.59
C ASP A 87 0.68 -5.56 -5.68
N GLU A 88 1.00 -4.27 -5.68
CA GLU A 88 2.07 -3.71 -4.86
C GLU A 88 1.80 -3.94 -3.37
N VAL A 89 0.59 -3.63 -2.91
CA VAL A 89 0.20 -3.82 -1.51
C VAL A 89 0.19 -5.29 -1.13
N THR A 90 -0.25 -6.17 -2.03
CA THR A 90 -0.21 -7.63 -1.83
C THR A 90 1.21 -8.12 -1.58
N ALA A 91 2.21 -7.54 -2.25
CA ALA A 91 3.61 -7.89 -2.03
C ALA A 91 4.18 -7.36 -0.70
N LEU A 92 3.57 -6.32 -0.11
CA LEU A 92 4.06 -5.66 1.10
C LEU A 92 3.54 -6.27 2.40
N VAL A 93 2.47 -7.06 2.37
CA VAL A 93 1.84 -7.62 3.58
C VAL A 93 1.82 -9.14 3.54
N GLU A 94 1.85 -9.77 4.71
CA GLU A 94 1.79 -11.22 4.91
C GLU A 94 0.46 -11.67 5.54
N ASN A 95 -0.14 -10.78 6.36
CA ASN A 95 -1.40 -11.00 7.05
C ASN A 95 -2.28 -9.75 6.92
N PRO A 96 -3.00 -9.60 5.79
CA PRO A 96 -3.71 -8.38 5.47
C PRO A 96 -4.90 -8.11 6.38
N ASN A 97 -5.01 -6.87 6.85
CA ASN A 97 -6.14 -6.35 7.60
C ASN A 97 -6.50 -4.95 7.10
N VAL A 98 -7.68 -4.81 6.50
CA VAL A 98 -8.13 -3.54 5.92
C VAL A 98 -8.81 -2.67 6.98
N LEU A 99 -8.30 -1.47 7.17
CA LEU A 99 -8.79 -0.51 8.16
C LEU A 99 -9.31 0.76 7.47
N LEU A 100 -10.43 1.28 7.98
CA LEU A 100 -11.02 2.54 7.54
C LEU A 100 -10.36 3.71 8.29
N CYS A 101 -9.82 4.66 7.53
CA CYS A 101 -9.23 5.90 8.01
C CYS A 101 -9.93 7.12 7.40
N ARG A 102 -9.68 8.30 7.98
CA ARG A 102 -10.28 9.56 7.56
C ARG A 102 -9.25 10.68 7.54
N PHE A 103 -9.55 11.71 6.77
CA PHE A 103 -8.83 12.98 6.80
C PHE A 103 -9.83 14.14 6.93
N GLU A 104 -9.34 15.34 7.19
CA GLU A 104 -10.15 16.52 7.37
C GLU A 104 -10.87 16.91 6.07
N PRO A 105 -12.20 17.11 6.09
CA PRO A 105 -13.00 17.42 4.88
C PRO A 105 -12.55 18.67 4.12
N GLU A 106 -11.84 19.58 4.77
CA GLU A 106 -11.33 20.82 4.16
C GLU A 106 -10.38 20.57 2.99
N PHE A 107 -9.66 19.42 2.99
CA PHE A 107 -8.78 19.05 1.89
C PHE A 107 -9.54 18.71 0.60
N LEU A 108 -10.83 18.37 0.68
CA LEU A 108 -11.67 18.11 -0.50
C LEU A 108 -11.87 19.35 -1.41
N ALA A 109 -11.42 20.53 -0.98
CA ALA A 109 -11.35 21.72 -1.84
C ALA A 109 -10.22 21.63 -2.90
N VAL A 110 -9.26 20.73 -2.72
CA VAL A 110 -8.22 20.43 -3.71
C VAL A 110 -8.78 19.47 -4.75
N PRO A 111 -8.39 19.55 -6.04
CA PRO A 111 -8.82 18.57 -7.05
C PRO A 111 -8.57 17.16 -6.58
N GLN A 112 -9.58 16.31 -6.74
CA GLN A 112 -9.51 14.93 -6.23
C GLN A 112 -8.36 14.12 -6.83
N GLU A 113 -7.98 14.40 -8.07
CA GLU A 113 -6.88 13.74 -8.76
C GLU A 113 -5.54 13.94 -8.02
N CYS A 114 -5.32 15.15 -7.49
CA CYS A 114 -4.13 15.47 -6.70
C CYS A 114 -4.11 14.70 -5.38
N LEU A 115 -5.25 14.63 -4.68
CA LEU A 115 -5.38 13.92 -3.42
C LEU A 115 -5.25 12.40 -3.60
N ILE A 116 -5.92 11.85 -4.61
CA ILE A 116 -5.85 10.42 -4.97
C ILE A 116 -4.40 10.04 -5.28
N LEU A 117 -3.73 10.80 -6.15
CA LEU A 117 -2.32 10.53 -6.50
C LEU A 117 -1.43 10.58 -5.26
N THR A 118 -1.59 11.57 -4.40
CA THR A 118 -0.83 11.72 -3.16
C THR A 118 -1.00 10.52 -2.23
N MET A 119 -2.23 10.06 -2.02
CA MET A 119 -2.53 8.91 -1.16
C MET A 119 -1.99 7.60 -1.73
N LYS A 120 -2.13 7.38 -3.04
CA LYS A 120 -1.63 6.18 -3.72
C LYS A 120 -0.11 6.13 -3.76
N ALA A 121 0.52 7.16 -4.31
CA ALA A 121 1.95 7.15 -4.58
C ALA A 121 2.80 7.10 -3.30
N ASN A 122 2.43 7.89 -2.29
CA ASN A 122 3.24 8.04 -1.09
C ASN A 122 2.97 6.99 -0.01
N GLN A 123 1.70 6.58 0.17
CA GLN A 123 1.29 5.80 1.32
C GLN A 123 0.59 4.48 0.95
N LYS A 124 0.35 4.21 -0.33
CA LYS A 124 -0.33 2.99 -0.80
C LYS A 124 -1.74 2.84 -0.22
N TYR A 125 -2.44 3.97 0.00
CA TYR A 125 -3.82 3.97 0.46
C TYR A 125 -4.80 3.82 -0.69
N PHE A 126 -5.99 3.31 -0.39
CA PHE A 126 -7.12 3.19 -1.30
C PHE A 126 -8.18 4.25 -0.95
N PRO A 127 -8.20 5.41 -1.64
CA PRO A 127 -9.26 6.40 -1.48
C PRO A 127 -10.64 5.83 -1.75
N LEU A 128 -11.66 6.34 -1.05
CA LEU A 128 -13.05 5.92 -1.22
C LEU A 128 -13.85 6.98 -1.98
N LEU A 129 -14.57 6.51 -2.98
CA LEU A 129 -15.45 7.30 -3.85
C LEU A 129 -16.91 7.09 -3.47
N ASP A 130 -17.72 8.11 -3.62
CA ASP A 130 -19.18 8.01 -3.53
C ASP A 130 -19.81 7.44 -4.82
N ALA A 131 -21.13 7.30 -4.84
CA ALA A 131 -21.87 6.76 -5.98
C ALA A 131 -21.76 7.61 -7.25
N ALA A 132 -21.36 8.89 -7.14
CA ALA A 132 -21.11 9.79 -8.25
C ALA A 132 -19.65 9.77 -8.72
N GLY A 133 -18.81 8.91 -8.16
CA GLY A 133 -17.37 8.83 -8.44
C GLY A 133 -16.55 9.97 -7.84
N LYS A 134 -17.13 10.69 -6.86
CA LYS A 134 -16.44 11.80 -6.19
C LYS A 134 -15.70 11.30 -4.95
N LEU A 135 -14.48 11.82 -4.77
CA LEU A 135 -13.66 11.52 -3.61
C LEU A 135 -14.36 11.94 -2.30
N THR A 136 -14.37 11.04 -1.34
CA THR A 136 -14.80 11.32 0.03
C THR A 136 -13.57 11.57 0.93
N ASN A 137 -13.80 12.01 2.17
CA ASN A 137 -12.74 12.17 3.15
C ASN A 137 -12.38 10.85 3.88
N LYS A 138 -12.63 9.72 3.23
CA LYS A 138 -12.34 8.39 3.76
C LYS A 138 -11.40 7.65 2.83
N PHE A 139 -10.55 6.82 3.41
CA PHE A 139 -9.63 5.95 2.68
C PHE A 139 -9.41 4.65 3.44
N LEU A 140 -8.94 3.63 2.75
CA LEU A 140 -8.60 2.35 3.32
C LEU A 140 -7.08 2.17 3.34
N VAL A 141 -6.59 1.57 4.40
CA VAL A 141 -5.21 1.11 4.55
C VAL A 141 -5.19 -0.40 4.74
N VAL A 142 -4.26 -1.07 4.09
CA VAL A 142 -4.00 -2.50 4.32
C VAL A 142 -2.87 -2.61 5.32
N ALA A 143 -3.22 -2.93 6.56
CA ALA A 143 -2.25 -3.16 7.62
C ALA A 143 -1.74 -4.61 7.56
N ASN A 144 -0.50 -4.83 8.02
CA ASN A 144 0.09 -6.16 8.16
C ASN A 144 -0.05 -6.73 9.58
N ILE A 145 -0.99 -6.21 10.36
CA ILE A 145 -1.29 -6.67 11.72
C ILE A 145 -2.80 -6.57 11.97
N ASN A 146 -3.30 -7.41 12.89
CA ASN A 146 -4.71 -7.42 13.29
C ASN A 146 -4.84 -7.27 14.81
N PRO A 147 -4.55 -6.08 15.39
CA PRO A 147 -4.64 -5.85 16.82
C PRO A 147 -6.11 -5.86 17.28
N ALA A 148 -6.35 -6.26 18.52
CA ALA A 148 -7.68 -6.23 19.13
C ALA A 148 -8.26 -4.80 19.16
N ASP A 149 -7.41 -3.78 19.34
CA ASP A 149 -7.76 -2.37 19.20
C ASP A 149 -6.93 -1.73 18.08
N PRO A 150 -7.53 -1.47 16.90
CA PRO A 150 -6.84 -0.87 15.77
C PRO A 150 -6.68 0.65 15.85
N SER A 151 -7.17 1.31 16.90
CA SER A 151 -7.23 2.78 17.01
C SER A 151 -5.86 3.45 16.83
N ALA A 152 -4.80 2.85 17.38
CA ALA A 152 -3.43 3.36 17.23
C ALA A 152 -2.92 3.28 15.79
N VAL A 153 -3.26 2.22 15.06
CA VAL A 153 -2.91 2.04 13.65
C VAL A 153 -3.67 3.05 12.80
N ILE A 154 -4.99 3.16 13.00
CA ILE A 154 -5.85 4.13 12.29
C ILE A 154 -5.34 5.55 12.52
N GLY A 155 -5.21 5.97 13.77
CA GLY A 155 -4.74 7.32 14.11
C GLY A 155 -3.32 7.61 13.64
N GLY A 156 -2.45 6.58 13.55
CA GLY A 156 -1.13 6.67 12.97
C GLY A 156 -1.18 7.03 11.47
N ASN A 157 -1.99 6.31 10.71
CA ASN A 157 -2.16 6.55 9.28
C ASN A 157 -2.84 7.89 8.98
N GLU A 158 -3.83 8.29 9.77
CA GLU A 158 -4.48 9.61 9.66
C GLU A 158 -3.49 10.75 9.93
N ARG A 159 -2.59 10.60 10.91
CA ARG A 159 -1.51 11.57 11.15
C ARG A 159 -0.49 11.66 10.03
N VAL A 160 -0.21 10.54 9.36
CA VAL A 160 0.75 10.50 8.25
C VAL A 160 0.18 11.11 6.97
N VAL A 161 -1.10 10.89 6.67
CA VAL A 161 -1.73 11.45 5.45
C VAL A 161 -1.91 12.96 5.54
N ARG A 162 -2.21 13.50 6.71
CA ARG A 162 -2.52 14.93 6.92
C ARG A 162 -1.45 15.89 6.35
N PRO A 163 -0.15 15.78 6.68
CA PRO A 163 0.87 16.66 6.11
C PRO A 163 1.00 16.51 4.60
N ARG A 164 0.78 15.31 4.04
CA ARG A 164 0.82 15.07 2.60
C ARG A 164 -0.32 15.79 1.86
N LEU A 165 -1.52 15.76 2.42
CA LEU A 165 -2.66 16.50 1.87
C LEU A 165 -2.51 18.00 2.08
N ALA A 166 -1.92 18.44 3.19
CA ALA A 166 -1.59 19.85 3.43
C ALA A 166 -0.57 20.38 2.41
N ASP A 167 0.46 19.60 2.06
CA ASP A 167 1.40 19.93 1.00
C ASP A 167 0.70 20.04 -0.36
N ALA A 168 -0.16 19.06 -0.69
CA ALA A 168 -0.94 19.10 -1.94
C ALA A 168 -1.81 20.35 -2.01
N LYS A 169 -2.50 20.70 -0.92
CA LYS A 169 -3.30 21.93 -0.82
C LYS A 169 -2.44 23.18 -0.96
N PHE A 170 -1.30 23.23 -0.28
CA PHE A 170 -0.38 24.37 -0.37
C PHE A 170 0.08 24.60 -1.81
N PHE A 171 0.53 23.58 -2.51
CA PHE A 171 0.98 23.69 -3.90
C PHE A 171 -0.16 24.08 -4.83
N PHE A 172 -1.33 23.49 -4.68
CA PHE A 172 -2.51 23.86 -5.44
C PHE A 172 -2.85 25.36 -5.26
N ASP A 173 -2.87 25.83 -4.02
CA ASP A 173 -3.15 27.25 -3.71
C ASP A 173 -2.05 28.20 -4.24
N GLN A 174 -0.77 27.75 -4.23
CA GLN A 174 0.33 28.56 -4.79
C GLN A 174 0.28 28.60 -6.33
N ASP A 175 -0.06 27.51 -6.98
CA ASP A 175 -0.11 27.45 -8.44
C ASP A 175 -1.24 28.32 -9.01
N ARG A 176 -2.33 28.51 -8.30
CA ARG A 176 -3.43 29.40 -8.66
C ARG A 176 -3.10 30.89 -8.59
N LYS A 177 -2.02 31.28 -7.91
CA LYS A 177 -1.63 32.69 -7.74
C LYS A 177 -1.02 33.32 -9.00
N LYS A 178 -0.56 32.47 -9.94
CA LYS A 178 0.12 32.92 -11.17
C LYS A 178 -0.42 32.16 -12.37
N SER A 179 -0.60 32.84 -13.50
CA SER A 179 -0.95 32.16 -14.75
C SER A 179 0.21 31.32 -15.29
N LEU A 180 -0.12 30.30 -16.07
CA LEU A 180 0.90 29.48 -16.76
C LEU A 180 1.77 30.34 -17.70
N GLU A 181 1.17 31.28 -18.41
CA GLU A 181 1.86 32.23 -19.27
C GLU A 181 2.95 33.03 -18.53
N SER A 182 2.65 33.49 -17.31
CA SER A 182 3.63 34.23 -16.50
C SER A 182 4.85 33.39 -16.09
N ARG A 183 4.77 32.07 -16.22
CA ARG A 183 5.87 31.14 -15.88
C ARG A 183 6.78 30.83 -17.08
N VAL A 184 6.37 31.14 -18.31
CA VAL A 184 7.12 30.85 -19.54
C VAL A 184 8.49 31.49 -19.50
N ALA A 185 8.61 32.75 -19.09
CA ALA A 185 9.91 33.43 -18.98
C ALA A 185 10.91 32.71 -18.02
N GLY A 186 10.38 31.99 -17.02
CA GLY A 186 11.18 31.22 -16.08
C GLY A 186 11.83 29.98 -16.69
N LEU A 187 11.29 29.47 -17.79
CA LEU A 187 11.79 28.26 -18.48
C LEU A 187 13.19 28.47 -19.08
N ALA A 188 13.57 29.72 -19.38
CA ALA A 188 14.92 30.06 -19.83
C ALA A 188 16.01 29.73 -18.78
N LYS A 189 15.63 29.55 -17.50
CA LYS A 189 16.56 29.18 -16.42
C LYS A 189 16.52 27.69 -16.06
N VAL A 190 15.63 26.91 -16.68
CA VAL A 190 15.45 25.48 -16.39
C VAL A 190 16.21 24.71 -17.43
N VAL A 191 17.30 24.03 -17.04
CA VAL A 191 18.10 23.18 -17.95
C VAL A 191 17.23 22.00 -18.42
N TYR A 192 17.10 21.86 -19.74
CA TYR A 192 16.51 20.68 -20.37
C TYR A 192 17.57 19.58 -20.53
N HIS A 193 18.71 19.93 -21.11
CA HIS A 193 19.84 19.04 -21.29
C HIS A 193 21.12 19.88 -21.43
N ASN A 194 22.22 19.44 -20.81
CA ASN A 194 23.47 20.23 -20.75
C ASN A 194 23.98 20.67 -22.14
N ASN A 195 23.79 19.84 -23.16
CA ASN A 195 24.25 20.15 -24.53
C ASN A 195 23.13 20.70 -25.43
N LEU A 196 21.86 20.65 -25.01
CA LEU A 196 20.72 21.08 -25.79
C LEU A 196 20.02 22.34 -25.25
N GLY A 197 20.54 22.88 -24.14
CA GLY A 197 20.07 24.12 -23.58
C GLY A 197 18.91 24.00 -22.59
N THR A 198 18.07 25.00 -22.54
CA THR A 198 17.01 25.19 -21.54
C THR A 198 15.65 24.71 -22.03
N GLN A 199 14.69 24.60 -21.11
CA GLN A 199 13.29 24.31 -21.46
C GLN A 199 12.67 25.45 -22.31
N GLY A 200 13.09 26.70 -22.09
CA GLY A 200 12.66 27.83 -22.91
C GLY A 200 13.13 27.75 -24.37
N GLU A 201 14.33 27.23 -24.61
CA GLU A 201 14.87 27.04 -25.96
C GLU A 201 14.23 25.85 -26.70
N ARG A 202 13.63 24.90 -25.95
CA ARG A 202 12.90 23.76 -26.48
C ARG A 202 11.49 24.13 -26.96
N MET A 203 10.87 25.18 -26.43
CA MET A 203 9.52 25.65 -26.81
C MET A 203 9.54 26.32 -28.16
#